data_edd09d94436d82aebbe3e8b8c8b76b5e
#
_entry.id   edd09d94436d82aebbe3e8b8c8b76b5e
#
_cell.length_a   1.000
_cell.length_b   1.000
_cell.length_c   1.000
_cell.angle_alpha   90.00
_cell.angle_beta   90.00
_cell.angle_gamma   90.00
#
_symmetry.space_group_name_H-M   'P 1'
#
loop_
_entity.id
_entity.type
_entity.pdbx_description
1 polymer ?
#
loop_
_entity_poly.entity_id
_entity_poly.type
_entity_poly.pdbx_seq_one_letter_code
_entity_poly.pdbx_strand_id
1 'polypeptide(L)'
;MSYITFKTIGEAGNLGSQVQQYASLYAVAREANKEIVFPESCLKLGYGFKFAELLNITIKTMPDEFFKDFVDIRPNDQVLIDPNMFKLDPNVNYNVVNRFDLFSYWHYSHSADIMNWGWNKEHLTAARSLYKELAPPNKETVAIHVRRGDYLLPQHSHFCQLDTDYYNEALGSFLPEVDKYHFLIFSNDIEWCKEYLIEGKSVTYVEPGSDYVDLILMSLCDHQIIANSSYSWWAAYKNENANKKVVCPKNYLKTSSPWANNINGNFYPWLDWTSINNVA
;
A
#
# COMPACT_ATOMS: atom_id res chain seq x y z
N MET A 1 -5.85 6.91 30.83
CA MET A 1 -5.30 6.50 29.55
C MET A 1 -6.35 5.62 28.90
N SER A 2 -6.73 5.91 27.67
CA SER A 2 -7.74 5.14 26.94
C SER A 2 -7.13 4.52 25.70
N TYR A 3 -7.81 3.55 25.14
CA TYR A 3 -7.28 2.68 24.10
C TYR A 3 -8.12 2.69 22.84
N ILE A 4 -7.49 2.39 21.72
CA ILE A 4 -8.14 2.13 20.45
C ILE A 4 -7.57 0.88 19.82
N THR A 5 -8.42 0.12 19.15
CA THR A 5 -8.05 -1.11 18.46
C THR A 5 -8.74 -1.22 17.11
N PHE A 6 -8.25 -2.11 16.27
CA PHE A 6 -8.88 -2.62 15.06
C PHE A 6 -8.78 -4.14 15.08
N LYS A 7 -9.77 -4.80 15.69
CA LYS A 7 -9.75 -6.25 15.99
C LYS A 7 -9.62 -7.13 14.74
N THR A 8 -10.01 -6.62 13.59
CA THR A 8 -10.02 -7.39 12.32
C THR A 8 -8.84 -7.04 11.40
N ILE A 9 -7.83 -6.31 11.90
CA ILE A 9 -6.58 -6.12 11.15
C ILE A 9 -5.95 -7.49 10.87
N GLY A 10 -5.58 -7.74 9.62
CA GLY A 10 -5.05 -9.05 9.21
C GLY A 10 -6.09 -10.07 8.72
N GLU A 11 -7.40 -9.86 8.94
CA GLU A 11 -8.44 -10.70 8.35
C GLU A 11 -8.68 -10.36 6.87
N ALA A 12 -8.80 -9.07 6.59
CA ALA A 12 -9.08 -8.57 5.26
C ALA A 12 -7.94 -7.68 4.75
N GLY A 13 -7.36 -8.08 3.63
CA GLY A 13 -6.25 -7.36 3.03
C GLY A 13 -4.87 -7.90 3.43
N ASN A 14 -4.01 -7.98 2.42
CA ASN A 14 -2.63 -8.40 2.58
C ASN A 14 -1.75 -7.20 3.00
N LEU A 15 -0.43 -7.33 2.92
CA LEU A 15 0.58 -6.41 3.45
C LEU A 15 0.29 -4.92 3.21
N GLY A 16 0.05 -4.50 1.97
CA GLY A 16 -0.22 -3.09 1.65
C GLY A 16 -1.48 -2.54 2.34
N SER A 17 -2.57 -3.33 2.35
CA SER A 17 -3.81 -2.94 3.05
C SER A 17 -3.61 -2.85 4.55
N GLN A 18 -2.83 -3.76 5.14
CA GLN A 18 -2.53 -3.70 6.58
C GLN A 18 -1.72 -2.46 6.95
N VAL A 19 -0.73 -2.06 6.13
CA VAL A 19 0.02 -0.81 6.36
C VAL A 19 -0.94 0.38 6.31
N GLN A 20 -1.88 0.41 5.35
CA GLN A 20 -2.88 1.46 5.23
C GLN A 20 -3.82 1.52 6.44
N GLN A 21 -4.30 0.36 6.90
CA GLN A 21 -5.16 0.23 8.08
C GLN A 21 -4.45 0.71 9.34
N TYR A 22 -3.21 0.28 9.54
CA TYR A 22 -2.42 0.69 10.69
C TYR A 22 -2.06 2.18 10.66
N ALA A 23 -1.70 2.72 9.51
CA ALA A 23 -1.40 4.14 9.35
C ALA A 23 -2.63 5.01 9.69
N SER A 24 -3.83 4.59 9.24
CA SER A 24 -5.08 5.28 9.57
C SER A 24 -5.41 5.17 11.07
N LEU A 25 -5.25 3.98 11.65
CA LEU A 25 -5.43 3.77 13.09
C LEU A 25 -4.47 4.61 13.92
N TYR A 26 -3.20 4.69 13.49
CA TYR A 26 -2.16 5.51 14.13
C TYR A 26 -2.56 6.99 14.13
N ALA A 27 -2.98 7.54 13.01
CA ALA A 27 -3.39 8.93 12.92
C ALA A 27 -4.58 9.23 13.85
N VAL A 28 -5.62 8.40 13.82
CA VAL A 28 -6.78 8.54 14.70
C VAL A 28 -6.38 8.43 16.18
N ALA A 29 -5.53 7.48 16.52
CA ALA A 29 -5.06 7.28 17.88
C ALA A 29 -4.28 8.50 18.40
N ARG A 30 -3.40 9.08 17.56
CA ARG A 30 -2.60 10.27 17.90
C ARG A 30 -3.49 11.49 18.14
N GLU A 31 -4.43 11.77 17.23
CA GLU A 31 -5.36 12.90 17.36
C GLU A 31 -6.29 12.77 18.57
N ALA A 32 -6.77 11.55 18.83
CA ALA A 32 -7.66 11.27 19.95
C ALA A 32 -6.91 11.03 21.29
N ASN A 33 -5.58 11.15 21.32
CA ASN A 33 -4.71 10.85 22.46
C ASN A 33 -4.99 9.48 23.09
N LYS A 34 -5.02 8.44 22.24
CA LYS A 34 -5.26 7.04 22.63
C LYS A 34 -4.06 6.16 22.36
N GLU A 35 -3.91 5.12 23.16
CA GLU A 35 -2.91 4.09 22.93
C GLU A 35 -3.49 2.97 22.06
N ILE A 36 -2.71 2.53 21.05
CA ILE A 36 -3.11 1.40 20.21
C ILE A 36 -2.76 0.09 20.92
N VAL A 37 -3.75 -0.79 21.05
CA VAL A 37 -3.60 -2.13 21.60
C VAL A 37 -4.40 -3.14 20.74
N PHE A 38 -3.96 -4.39 20.70
CA PHE A 38 -4.65 -5.42 19.94
C PHE A 38 -4.98 -6.64 20.81
N PRO A 39 -6.09 -7.34 20.56
CA PRO A 39 -6.33 -8.65 21.17
C PRO A 39 -5.24 -9.66 20.81
N GLU A 40 -4.88 -10.54 21.74
CA GLU A 40 -3.94 -11.62 21.47
C GLU A 40 -4.42 -12.56 20.36
N SER A 41 -5.73 -12.72 20.21
CA SER A 41 -6.33 -13.49 19.11
C SER A 41 -5.99 -12.94 17.73
N CYS A 42 -5.74 -11.63 17.59
CA CYS A 42 -5.37 -11.00 16.32
C CYS A 42 -4.04 -11.55 15.75
N LEU A 43 -3.13 -12.04 16.60
CA LEU A 43 -1.87 -12.67 16.15
C LEU A 43 -2.10 -13.94 15.31
N LYS A 44 -3.28 -14.54 15.44
CA LYS A 44 -3.64 -15.80 14.75
C LYS A 44 -4.59 -15.58 13.57
N LEU A 45 -4.97 -14.33 13.29
CA LEU A 45 -5.89 -14.02 12.20
C LEU A 45 -5.18 -14.12 10.85
N GLY A 46 -5.82 -14.69 9.87
CA GLY A 46 -5.51 -14.76 8.46
C GLY A 46 -4.04 -14.49 8.08
N TYR A 47 -3.71 -13.25 7.80
CA TYR A 47 -2.35 -12.82 7.43
C TYR A 47 -1.49 -12.38 8.62
N GLY A 48 -1.98 -12.41 9.86
CA GLY A 48 -1.28 -11.89 11.04
C GLY A 48 -0.96 -10.39 10.94
N PHE A 49 0.09 -9.96 11.64
CA PHE A 49 0.54 -8.56 11.64
C PHE A 49 1.72 -8.32 10.67
N LYS A 50 1.53 -8.58 9.38
CA LYS A 50 2.57 -8.37 8.36
C LYS A 50 3.15 -6.95 8.36
N PHE A 51 2.31 -5.94 8.56
CA PHE A 51 2.76 -4.55 8.62
C PHE A 51 3.79 -4.30 9.73
N ALA A 52 3.61 -4.95 10.88
CA ALA A 52 4.50 -4.78 12.02
C ALA A 52 5.89 -5.40 11.74
N GLU A 53 5.91 -6.54 11.07
CA GLU A 53 7.14 -7.18 10.63
C GLU A 53 7.85 -6.33 9.56
N LEU A 54 7.12 -5.84 8.55
CA LEU A 54 7.69 -4.98 7.50
C LEU A 54 8.35 -3.73 8.06
N LEU A 55 7.68 -3.05 9.00
CA LEU A 55 8.04 -1.73 9.51
C LEU A 55 8.78 -1.79 10.85
N ASN A 56 9.11 -2.98 11.35
CA ASN A 56 9.73 -3.19 12.65
C ASN A 56 8.98 -2.46 13.79
N ILE A 57 7.64 -2.52 13.77
CA ILE A 57 6.78 -1.89 14.77
C ILE A 57 6.50 -2.88 15.90
N THR A 58 6.74 -2.47 17.13
CA THR A 58 6.35 -3.24 18.30
C THR A 58 4.85 -3.16 18.54
N ILE A 59 4.18 -4.30 18.49
CA ILE A 59 2.75 -4.43 18.74
C ILE A 59 2.50 -4.67 20.23
N LYS A 60 1.63 -3.88 20.82
CA LYS A 60 1.13 -4.11 22.16
C LYS A 60 -0.14 -4.95 22.09
N THR A 61 -0.11 -6.11 22.73
CA THR A 61 -1.28 -6.98 22.83
C THR A 61 -1.79 -7.06 24.28
N MET A 62 -3.08 -7.35 24.41
CA MET A 62 -3.77 -7.58 25.67
C MET A 62 -4.67 -8.82 25.54
N PRO A 63 -4.98 -9.53 26.67
CA PRO A 63 -5.94 -10.62 26.65
C PRO A 63 -7.29 -10.19 26.06
N ASP A 64 -7.97 -11.07 25.35
CA ASP A 64 -9.20 -10.77 24.62
C ASP A 64 -10.31 -10.20 25.52
N GLU A 65 -10.37 -10.63 26.81
CA GLU A 65 -11.32 -10.13 27.79
C GLU A 65 -11.16 -8.63 28.08
N PHE A 66 -9.97 -8.08 27.88
CA PHE A 66 -9.73 -6.65 28.04
C PHE A 66 -10.58 -5.79 27.11
N PHE A 67 -10.99 -6.33 25.97
CA PHE A 67 -11.70 -5.62 24.92
C PHE A 67 -13.24 -5.74 24.99
N LYS A 68 -13.79 -6.39 26.02
CA LYS A 68 -15.22 -6.66 26.13
C LYS A 68 -16.09 -5.38 26.21
N ASP A 69 -15.53 -4.32 26.83
CA ASP A 69 -16.23 -3.05 27.06
C ASP A 69 -15.81 -1.97 26.05
N PHE A 70 -15.10 -2.32 24.98
CA PHE A 70 -14.76 -1.37 23.92
C PHE A 70 -15.99 -1.04 23.08
N VAL A 71 -16.18 0.23 22.81
CA VAL A 71 -17.27 0.72 21.97
C VAL A 71 -16.89 0.61 20.50
N ASP A 72 -17.70 -0.08 19.73
CA ASP A 72 -17.51 -0.15 18.27
C ASP A 72 -17.80 1.20 17.63
N ILE A 73 -16.83 1.70 16.85
CA ILE A 73 -16.98 2.89 16.02
C ILE A 73 -16.81 2.54 14.55
N ARG A 74 -17.66 3.13 13.74
CA ARG A 74 -17.65 2.92 12.28
C ARG A 74 -17.41 4.25 11.59
N PRO A 75 -16.30 4.40 10.86
CA PRO A 75 -16.12 5.55 9.98
C PRO A 75 -17.23 5.62 8.94
N ASN A 76 -17.61 6.83 8.56
CA ASN A 76 -18.50 7.03 7.43
C ASN A 76 -17.81 6.61 6.13
N ASP A 77 -18.26 5.54 5.50
CA ASP A 77 -17.67 4.97 4.28
C ASP A 77 -18.02 5.73 2.99
N GLN A 78 -18.82 6.79 3.10
CA GLN A 78 -19.16 7.70 2.00
C GLN A 78 -18.13 8.84 1.83
N VAL A 79 -17.14 8.92 2.71
CA VAL A 79 -16.07 9.94 2.65
C VAL A 79 -14.71 9.30 2.88
N LEU A 80 -13.66 9.88 2.25
CA LEU A 80 -12.29 9.40 2.47
C LEU A 80 -11.78 9.65 3.89
N ILE A 81 -12.25 10.71 4.52
CA ILE A 81 -11.87 11.09 5.88
C ILE A 81 -13.14 11.50 6.61
N ASP A 82 -13.51 10.74 7.64
CA ASP A 82 -14.58 11.12 8.55
C ASP A 82 -13.98 11.95 9.72
N PRO A 83 -14.25 13.27 9.78
CA PRO A 83 -13.67 14.13 10.81
C PRO A 83 -14.13 13.76 12.23
N ASN A 84 -15.22 12.99 12.39
CA ASN A 84 -15.67 12.54 13.69
C ASN A 84 -14.73 11.52 14.31
N MET A 85 -13.95 10.81 13.49
CA MET A 85 -12.91 9.87 13.96
C MET A 85 -11.79 10.58 14.75
N PHE A 86 -11.61 11.87 14.56
CA PHE A 86 -10.64 12.68 15.32
C PHE A 86 -11.20 13.31 16.60
N LYS A 87 -12.51 13.18 16.82
CA LYS A 87 -13.22 13.79 17.96
C LYS A 87 -13.73 12.75 18.96
N LEU A 88 -12.98 11.67 19.13
CA LEU A 88 -13.37 10.58 20.02
C LEU A 88 -13.27 11.03 21.50
N ASP A 89 -14.20 10.56 22.33
CA ASP A 89 -14.15 10.82 23.78
C ASP A 89 -12.84 10.27 24.36
N PRO A 90 -12.03 11.11 25.02
CA PRO A 90 -10.75 10.71 25.57
C PRO A 90 -10.85 9.64 26.66
N ASN A 91 -12.03 9.42 27.27
CA ASN A 91 -12.23 8.48 28.37
C ASN A 91 -12.79 7.12 27.92
N VAL A 92 -13.18 6.98 26.65
CA VAL A 92 -13.80 5.76 26.13
C VAL A 92 -12.78 4.94 25.33
N ASN A 93 -12.80 3.63 25.49
CA ASN A 93 -12.04 2.70 24.68
C ASN A 93 -12.82 2.32 23.42
N TYR A 94 -12.18 2.34 22.26
CA TYR A 94 -12.85 2.11 20.99
C TYR A 94 -12.28 0.95 20.20
N ASN A 95 -13.17 0.21 19.53
CA ASN A 95 -12.84 -0.72 18.45
C ASN A 95 -13.31 -0.13 17.12
N VAL A 96 -12.39 0.11 16.21
CA VAL A 96 -12.73 0.52 14.85
C VAL A 96 -13.26 -0.69 14.10
N VAL A 97 -14.40 -0.54 13.45
CA VAL A 97 -15.01 -1.58 12.63
C VAL A 97 -15.22 -1.07 11.20
N ASN A 98 -15.27 -1.97 10.22
CA ASN A 98 -15.39 -1.68 8.80
C ASN A 98 -14.03 -1.61 8.05
N ARG A 99 -14.09 -1.40 6.74
CA ARG A 99 -12.92 -1.35 5.84
C ARG A 99 -12.11 -0.07 6.03
N PHE A 100 -11.23 -0.11 7.01
CA PHE A 100 -10.41 1.02 7.39
C PHE A 100 -9.23 1.28 6.42
N ASP A 101 -8.95 0.35 5.53
CA ASP A 101 -7.95 0.45 4.46
C ASP A 101 -8.35 1.41 3.31
N LEU A 102 -9.61 1.85 3.28
CA LEU A 102 -10.09 2.83 2.32
C LEU A 102 -9.86 4.28 2.74
N PHE A 103 -9.41 4.52 3.97
CA PHE A 103 -9.30 5.85 4.54
C PHE A 103 -7.83 6.30 4.64
N SER A 104 -7.61 7.58 4.38
CA SER A 104 -6.27 8.18 4.39
C SER A 104 -6.10 9.14 5.56
N TYR A 105 -6.58 8.78 6.75
CA TYR A 105 -6.54 9.61 7.97
C TYR A 105 -5.15 10.12 8.32
N TRP A 106 -4.14 9.28 8.16
CA TRP A 106 -2.76 9.58 8.45
C TRP A 106 -2.18 10.71 7.60
N HIS A 107 -2.68 10.89 6.38
CA HIS A 107 -2.15 11.90 5.48
C HIS A 107 -2.46 13.31 5.96
N TYR A 108 -3.55 13.48 6.69
CA TYR A 108 -4.01 14.78 7.12
C TYR A 108 -3.07 15.46 8.13
N SER A 109 -2.49 14.73 9.05
CA SER A 109 -1.68 15.30 10.13
C SER A 109 -0.41 14.53 10.48
N HIS A 110 -0.25 13.29 10.05
CA HIS A 110 0.83 12.39 10.49
C HIS A 110 1.65 11.77 9.36
N SER A 111 1.63 12.34 8.17
CA SER A 111 2.40 11.84 7.03
C SER A 111 3.90 11.78 7.30
N ALA A 112 4.45 12.80 7.99
CA ALA A 112 5.86 12.84 8.35
C ALA A 112 6.25 11.72 9.31
N ASP A 113 5.42 11.44 10.34
CA ASP A 113 5.67 10.34 11.27
C ASP A 113 5.73 9.00 10.54
N ILE A 114 4.77 8.78 9.62
CA ILE A 114 4.65 7.53 8.86
C ILE A 114 5.79 7.37 7.85
N MET A 115 6.23 8.46 7.22
CA MET A 115 7.42 8.44 6.37
C MET A 115 8.67 8.02 7.16
N ASN A 116 8.77 8.41 8.42
CA ASN A 116 9.89 8.09 9.30
C ASN A 116 9.83 6.65 9.87
N TRP A 117 8.76 5.89 9.66
CA TRP A 117 8.75 4.47 10.03
C TRP A 117 9.84 3.72 9.26
N GLY A 118 10.76 3.13 10.00
CA GLY A 118 11.87 2.38 9.41
C GLY A 118 11.40 1.03 8.83
N TRP A 119 12.15 0.53 7.86
CA TRP A 119 12.00 -0.84 7.41
C TRP A 119 12.63 -1.82 8.41
N ASN A 120 12.10 -3.02 8.47
CA ASN A 120 12.80 -4.13 9.14
C ASN A 120 14.20 -4.30 8.54
N LYS A 121 15.22 -4.37 9.41
CA LYS A 121 16.62 -4.34 8.99
C LYS A 121 17.03 -5.54 8.14
N GLU A 122 16.48 -6.70 8.44
CA GLU A 122 16.79 -7.93 7.69
C GLU A 122 16.22 -7.85 6.28
N HIS A 123 14.94 -7.47 6.16
CA HIS A 123 14.29 -7.28 4.87
C HIS A 123 14.93 -6.17 4.04
N LEU A 124 15.31 -5.06 4.68
CA LEU A 124 16.02 -3.97 4.00
C LEU A 124 17.40 -4.40 3.49
N THR A 125 18.13 -5.20 4.29
CA THR A 125 19.44 -5.71 3.88
C THR A 125 19.31 -6.65 2.68
N ALA A 126 18.34 -7.55 2.71
CA ALA A 126 18.04 -8.45 1.60
C ALA A 126 17.63 -7.67 0.32
N ALA A 127 16.73 -6.69 0.46
CA ALA A 127 16.31 -5.85 -0.66
C ALA A 127 17.47 -5.04 -1.26
N ARG A 128 18.34 -4.49 -0.44
CA ARG A 128 19.55 -3.77 -0.92
C ARG A 128 20.54 -4.67 -1.63
N SER A 129 20.69 -5.92 -1.16
CA SER A 129 21.55 -6.90 -1.82
C SER A 129 20.99 -7.25 -3.20
N LEU A 130 19.71 -7.53 -3.28
CA LEU A 130 19.02 -7.83 -4.53
C LEU A 130 19.01 -6.64 -5.49
N TYR A 131 18.81 -5.42 -4.97
CA TYR A 131 18.91 -4.21 -5.78
C TYR A 131 20.28 -4.06 -6.45
N LYS A 132 21.39 -4.31 -5.72
CA LYS A 132 22.75 -4.24 -6.28
C LYS A 132 23.00 -5.29 -7.36
N GLU A 133 22.35 -6.44 -7.26
CA GLU A 133 22.43 -7.50 -8.27
C GLU A 133 21.66 -7.14 -9.54
N LEU A 134 20.44 -6.59 -9.39
CA LEU A 134 19.51 -6.37 -10.48
C LEU A 134 19.66 -5.00 -11.17
N ALA A 135 20.13 -3.99 -10.45
CA ALA A 135 20.21 -2.61 -10.93
C ALA A 135 21.58 -2.33 -11.59
N PRO A 136 21.64 -2.07 -12.90
CA PRO A 136 22.89 -1.68 -13.57
C PRO A 136 23.37 -0.33 -13.03
N PRO A 137 24.68 -0.17 -12.76
CA PRO A 137 25.21 1.03 -12.11
C PRO A 137 25.10 2.33 -12.94
N ASN A 138 24.85 2.21 -14.24
CA ASN A 138 24.81 3.33 -15.18
C ASN A 138 23.39 3.67 -15.66
N LYS A 139 22.35 3.13 -15.02
CA LYS A 139 20.96 3.34 -15.40
C LYS A 139 20.13 3.70 -14.18
N GLU A 140 19.16 4.58 -14.36
CA GLU A 140 18.10 4.79 -13.39
C GLU A 140 17.11 3.62 -13.45
N THR A 141 16.63 3.19 -12.31
CA THR A 141 15.72 2.03 -12.20
C THR A 141 14.27 2.47 -12.15
N VAL A 142 13.41 1.74 -12.86
CA VAL A 142 11.95 1.94 -12.83
C VAL A 142 11.30 0.65 -12.36
N ALA A 143 10.69 0.66 -11.17
CA ALA A 143 9.88 -0.46 -10.72
C ALA A 143 8.52 -0.44 -11.42
N ILE A 144 8.14 -1.54 -12.06
CA ILE A 144 6.80 -1.74 -12.65
C ILE A 144 6.10 -2.82 -11.84
N HIS A 145 5.00 -2.45 -11.19
CA HIS A 145 4.18 -3.41 -10.46
C HIS A 145 2.94 -3.79 -11.26
N VAL A 146 2.76 -5.08 -11.50
CA VAL A 146 1.60 -5.65 -12.17
C VAL A 146 0.80 -6.51 -11.19
N ARG A 147 -0.44 -6.13 -10.93
CA ARG A 147 -1.36 -6.87 -10.06
C ARG A 147 -2.44 -7.55 -10.90
N ARG A 148 -2.38 -8.87 -10.96
CA ARG A 148 -3.34 -9.70 -11.72
C ARG A 148 -3.87 -10.83 -10.84
N GLY A 149 -3.35 -11.99 -10.90
CA GLY A 149 -3.63 -13.17 -10.08
C GLY A 149 -5.01 -13.16 -9.41
N ASP A 150 -5.03 -12.78 -8.14
CA ASP A 150 -6.26 -12.71 -7.35
C ASP A 150 -7.27 -11.66 -7.86
N TYR A 151 -6.84 -10.58 -8.52
CA TYR A 151 -7.74 -9.57 -9.10
C TYR A 151 -8.59 -10.09 -10.25
N LEU A 152 -8.19 -11.21 -10.86
CA LEU A 152 -8.98 -11.89 -11.90
C LEU A 152 -10.11 -12.77 -11.33
N LEU A 153 -10.10 -12.99 -10.02
CA LEU A 153 -11.12 -13.81 -9.36
C LEU A 153 -12.45 -13.05 -9.19
N PRO A 154 -13.61 -13.72 -9.27
CA PRO A 154 -14.93 -13.09 -9.20
C PRO A 154 -15.13 -12.20 -7.96
N GLN A 155 -14.62 -12.61 -6.79
CA GLN A 155 -14.72 -11.84 -5.54
C GLN A 155 -14.00 -10.49 -5.58
N HIS A 156 -13.06 -10.31 -6.51
CA HIS A 156 -12.30 -9.08 -6.73
C HIS A 156 -12.72 -8.33 -7.99
N SER A 157 -13.87 -8.71 -8.58
CA SER A 157 -14.38 -8.10 -9.82
C SER A 157 -14.67 -6.60 -9.76
N HIS A 158 -14.68 -6.02 -8.57
CA HIS A 158 -14.87 -4.58 -8.33
C HIS A 158 -13.58 -3.76 -8.58
N PHE A 159 -12.40 -4.38 -8.65
CA PHE A 159 -11.17 -3.70 -9.05
C PHE A 159 -11.11 -3.51 -10.56
N CYS A 160 -10.53 -2.38 -11.02
CA CYS A 160 -10.15 -2.23 -12.40
C CYS A 160 -9.09 -3.27 -12.76
N GLN A 161 -9.26 -3.91 -13.90
CA GLN A 161 -8.21 -4.76 -14.47
C GLN A 161 -7.31 -3.87 -15.32
N LEU A 162 -6.06 -3.71 -14.89
CA LEU A 162 -5.07 -3.00 -15.70
C LEU A 162 -4.52 -3.93 -16.76
N ASP A 163 -4.63 -3.50 -18.00
CA ASP A 163 -4.19 -4.21 -19.19
C ASP A 163 -2.91 -3.63 -19.78
N THR A 164 -2.53 -4.13 -20.95
CA THR A 164 -1.36 -3.66 -21.69
C THR A 164 -1.42 -2.20 -22.06
N ASP A 165 -2.62 -1.66 -22.31
CA ASP A 165 -2.79 -0.25 -22.71
C ASP A 165 -2.35 0.69 -21.60
N TYR A 166 -2.75 0.40 -20.34
CA TYR A 166 -2.28 1.15 -19.18
C TYR A 166 -0.75 1.13 -19.07
N TYR A 167 -0.14 -0.05 -19.13
CA TYR A 167 1.32 -0.17 -18.96
C TYR A 167 2.08 0.45 -20.12
N ASN A 168 1.61 0.32 -21.35
CA ASN A 168 2.20 0.96 -22.52
C ASN A 168 2.14 2.48 -22.46
N GLU A 169 1.02 3.05 -22.04
CA GLU A 169 0.89 4.50 -21.84
C GLU A 169 1.81 4.97 -20.69
N ALA A 170 1.88 4.22 -19.59
CA ALA A 170 2.77 4.53 -18.48
C ALA A 170 4.25 4.51 -18.89
N LEU A 171 4.66 3.49 -19.64
CA LEU A 171 6.00 3.39 -20.24
C LEU A 171 6.31 4.55 -21.18
N GLY A 172 5.31 5.10 -21.88
CA GLY A 172 5.44 6.28 -22.73
C GLY A 172 6.09 7.47 -22.02
N SER A 173 5.93 7.58 -20.70
CA SER A 173 6.56 8.62 -19.87
C SER A 173 8.11 8.49 -19.77
N PHE A 174 8.64 7.32 -20.13
CA PHE A 174 10.07 6.98 -20.03
C PHE A 174 10.72 6.76 -21.41
N LEU A 175 9.93 6.53 -22.47
CA LEU A 175 10.43 6.20 -23.81
C LEU A 175 11.36 7.24 -24.44
N PRO A 176 11.17 8.57 -24.26
CA PRO A 176 12.08 9.56 -24.86
C PRO A 176 13.54 9.39 -24.45
N GLU A 177 13.78 8.77 -23.29
CA GLU A 177 15.12 8.52 -22.73
C GLU A 177 15.28 7.05 -22.32
N VAL A 178 14.68 6.11 -23.05
CA VAL A 178 14.60 4.68 -22.67
C VAL A 178 15.97 4.07 -22.35
N ASP A 179 17.02 4.50 -23.03
CA ASP A 179 18.40 4.02 -22.79
C ASP A 179 18.95 4.40 -21.42
N LYS A 180 18.36 5.40 -20.79
CA LYS A 180 18.71 5.84 -19.44
C LYS A 180 18.19 4.89 -18.37
N TYR A 181 17.12 4.14 -18.67
CA TYR A 181 16.39 3.38 -17.68
C TYR A 181 16.67 1.87 -17.74
N HIS A 182 16.48 1.23 -16.58
CA HIS A 182 16.38 -0.21 -16.43
C HIS A 182 15.10 -0.54 -15.68
N PHE A 183 14.25 -1.38 -16.27
CA PHE A 183 12.92 -1.71 -15.77
C PHE A 183 12.97 -3.00 -14.95
N LEU A 184 12.53 -2.94 -13.69
CA LEU A 184 12.35 -4.10 -12.81
C LEU A 184 10.85 -4.38 -12.70
N ILE A 185 10.42 -5.53 -13.22
CA ILE A 185 9.00 -5.91 -13.27
C ILE A 185 8.67 -6.85 -12.13
N PHE A 186 7.71 -6.46 -11.32
CA PHE A 186 7.19 -7.20 -10.17
C PHE A 186 5.74 -7.61 -10.42
N SER A 187 5.41 -8.87 -10.24
CA SER A 187 4.04 -9.36 -10.45
C SER A 187 3.75 -10.63 -9.68
N ASN A 188 2.48 -10.84 -9.35
CA ASN A 188 1.93 -12.12 -8.95
C ASN A 188 1.45 -12.98 -10.15
N ASP A 189 1.76 -12.53 -11.39
CA ASP A 189 1.50 -13.21 -12.66
C ASP A 189 2.64 -12.87 -13.63
N ILE A 190 3.85 -13.36 -13.33
CA ILE A 190 5.07 -12.99 -14.03
C ILE A 190 5.09 -13.50 -15.47
N GLU A 191 4.47 -14.64 -15.73
CA GLU A 191 4.40 -15.22 -17.06
C GLU A 191 3.56 -14.34 -18.02
N TRP A 192 2.46 -13.77 -17.53
CA TRP A 192 1.73 -12.78 -18.30
C TRP A 192 2.59 -11.56 -18.62
N CYS A 193 3.40 -11.11 -17.66
CA CYS A 193 4.29 -9.98 -17.90
C CYS A 193 5.31 -10.26 -18.98
N LYS A 194 5.90 -11.46 -18.99
CA LYS A 194 6.86 -11.89 -20.02
C LYS A 194 6.23 -12.00 -21.41
N GLU A 195 4.95 -12.35 -21.48
CA GLU A 195 4.23 -12.51 -22.75
C GLU A 195 3.73 -11.18 -23.34
N TYR A 196 3.30 -10.24 -22.48
CA TYR A 196 2.53 -9.07 -22.92
C TYR A 196 3.17 -7.71 -22.64
N LEU A 197 4.22 -7.63 -21.83
CA LEU A 197 4.87 -6.36 -21.53
C LEU A 197 6.20 -6.20 -22.29
N ILE A 198 6.88 -5.10 -22.00
CA ILE A 198 8.16 -4.73 -22.61
C ILE A 198 9.23 -5.81 -22.42
N GLU A 199 9.93 -6.12 -23.50
CA GLU A 199 11.09 -6.99 -23.51
C GLU A 199 12.38 -6.23 -23.87
N GLY A 200 13.53 -6.78 -23.51
CA GLY A 200 14.82 -6.26 -23.95
C GLY A 200 15.91 -6.35 -22.89
N LYS A 201 17.13 -5.92 -23.28
CA LYS A 201 18.31 -5.96 -22.40
C LYS A 201 18.23 -5.03 -21.19
N SER A 202 17.29 -4.09 -21.18
CA SER A 202 17.06 -3.15 -20.08
C SER A 202 15.86 -3.54 -19.23
N VAL A 203 15.43 -4.80 -19.27
CA VAL A 203 14.29 -5.31 -18.50
C VAL A 203 14.71 -6.53 -17.70
N THR A 204 14.33 -6.55 -16.44
CA THR A 204 14.47 -7.70 -15.54
C THR A 204 13.11 -8.03 -14.95
N TYR A 205 12.66 -9.24 -15.16
CA TYR A 205 11.50 -9.79 -14.46
C TYR A 205 11.97 -10.32 -13.12
N VAL A 206 11.51 -9.69 -12.04
CA VAL A 206 11.90 -10.07 -10.68
C VAL A 206 11.13 -11.33 -10.30
N GLU A 207 11.87 -12.41 -10.06
CA GLU A 207 11.23 -13.66 -9.61
C GLU A 207 10.56 -13.44 -8.25
N PRO A 208 9.30 -13.91 -8.10
CA PRO A 208 8.56 -13.70 -6.85
C PRO A 208 9.31 -14.24 -5.63
N GLY A 209 9.50 -13.40 -4.65
CA GLY A 209 10.20 -13.71 -3.42
C GLY A 209 9.36 -13.41 -2.18
N SER A 210 9.96 -12.75 -1.21
CA SER A 210 9.26 -12.29 -0.02
C SER A 210 8.48 -11.00 -0.30
N ASP A 211 7.18 -10.97 0.01
CA ASP A 211 6.35 -9.77 -0.08
C ASP A 211 7.01 -8.54 0.57
N TYR A 212 7.78 -8.74 1.65
CA TYR A 212 8.48 -7.67 2.36
C TYR A 212 9.66 -7.13 1.55
N VAL A 213 10.48 -8.05 1.05
CA VAL A 213 11.68 -7.72 0.28
C VAL A 213 11.30 -7.04 -1.04
N ASP A 214 10.30 -7.57 -1.74
CA ASP A 214 9.84 -7.03 -3.03
C ASP A 214 9.27 -5.62 -2.88
N LEU A 215 8.47 -5.36 -1.81
CA LEU A 215 7.95 -4.02 -1.53
C LEU A 215 9.10 -3.02 -1.26
N ILE A 216 10.06 -3.41 -0.44
CA ILE A 216 11.22 -2.56 -0.15
C ILE A 216 12.07 -2.38 -1.40
N LEU A 217 12.31 -3.43 -2.18
CA LEU A 217 13.06 -3.36 -3.43
C LEU A 217 12.44 -2.37 -4.42
N MET A 218 11.11 -2.41 -4.60
CA MET A 218 10.40 -1.39 -5.39
C MET A 218 10.62 0.02 -4.86
N SER A 219 10.65 0.22 -3.53
CA SER A 219 10.88 1.54 -2.93
C SER A 219 12.31 2.07 -3.10
N LEU A 220 13.27 1.19 -3.37
CA LEU A 220 14.67 1.54 -3.65
C LEU A 220 14.91 1.94 -5.11
N CYS A 221 13.99 1.63 -6.01
CA CYS A 221 14.10 2.06 -7.41
C CYS A 221 13.94 3.58 -7.54
N ASP A 222 14.54 4.17 -8.58
CA ASP A 222 14.49 5.61 -8.79
C ASP A 222 13.09 6.10 -9.13
N HIS A 223 12.31 5.31 -9.88
CA HIS A 223 10.98 5.65 -10.38
C HIS A 223 10.02 4.47 -10.25
N GLN A 224 8.71 4.71 -10.37
CA GLN A 224 7.68 3.67 -10.28
C GLN A 224 6.56 3.83 -11.31
N ILE A 225 6.12 2.70 -11.86
CA ILE A 225 4.82 2.53 -12.49
C ILE A 225 4.03 1.57 -11.59
N ILE A 226 3.00 2.08 -10.92
CA ILE A 226 2.27 1.30 -9.92
C ILE A 226 0.95 0.75 -10.46
N ALA A 227 0.52 -0.38 -9.92
CA ALA A 227 -0.84 -0.87 -10.12
C ALA A 227 -1.84 -0.17 -9.17
N ASN A 228 -3.13 -0.46 -9.35
CA ASN A 228 -4.20 -0.11 -8.41
C ASN A 228 -4.15 -0.99 -7.15
N SER A 229 -3.02 -0.98 -6.47
CA SER A 229 -2.71 -1.81 -5.33
C SER A 229 -2.03 -1.01 -4.23
N SER A 230 -2.55 -1.08 -3.01
CA SER A 230 -1.90 -0.49 -1.83
C SER A 230 -0.47 -0.98 -1.62
N TYR A 231 -0.13 -2.14 -2.13
CA TYR A 231 1.21 -2.71 -2.05
C TYR A 231 2.26 -1.86 -2.79
N SER A 232 2.08 -1.62 -4.08
CA SER A 232 2.98 -0.75 -4.86
C SER A 232 2.78 0.74 -4.54
N TRP A 233 1.59 1.12 -4.05
CA TRP A 233 1.38 2.47 -3.55
C TRP A 233 2.31 2.78 -2.38
N TRP A 234 2.43 1.87 -1.40
CA TRP A 234 3.35 2.05 -0.28
C TRP A 234 4.80 2.03 -0.70
N ALA A 235 5.19 1.22 -1.67
CA ALA A 235 6.53 1.24 -2.23
C ALA A 235 6.87 2.61 -2.84
N ALA A 236 5.98 3.18 -3.65
CA ALA A 236 6.16 4.49 -4.26
C ALA A 236 6.10 5.63 -3.23
N TYR A 237 5.21 5.54 -2.23
CA TYR A 237 5.10 6.53 -1.16
C TYR A 237 6.37 6.58 -0.32
N LYS A 238 6.91 5.43 0.07
CA LYS A 238 8.13 5.30 0.89
C LYS A 238 9.43 5.45 0.11
N ASN A 239 9.38 5.66 -1.19
CA ASN A 239 10.55 5.98 -1.98
C ASN A 239 11.06 7.37 -1.62
N GLU A 240 12.32 7.47 -1.19
CA GLU A 240 12.97 8.70 -0.71
C GLU A 240 13.64 9.51 -1.83
N ASN A 241 13.63 9.03 -3.09
CA ASN A 241 14.21 9.78 -4.21
C ASN A 241 13.38 11.04 -4.47
N ALA A 242 14.01 12.21 -4.25
CA ALA A 242 13.36 13.52 -4.46
C ALA A 242 12.95 13.78 -5.93
N ASN A 243 13.62 13.12 -6.88
CA ASN A 243 13.37 13.26 -8.31
C ASN A 243 12.53 12.11 -8.89
N LYS A 244 11.91 11.31 -8.03
CA LYS A 244 11.11 10.18 -8.48
C LYS A 244 9.96 10.62 -9.39
N LYS A 245 9.77 9.88 -10.47
CA LYS A 245 8.54 9.90 -11.26
C LYS A 245 7.68 8.72 -10.83
N VAL A 246 6.44 8.98 -10.47
CA VAL A 246 5.48 7.91 -10.16
C VAL A 246 4.32 8.02 -11.13
N VAL A 247 4.04 6.94 -11.84
CA VAL A 247 2.88 6.82 -12.73
C VAL A 247 1.90 5.87 -12.08
N CYS A 248 0.64 6.28 -11.99
CA CYS A 248 -0.43 5.54 -11.32
C CYS A 248 -1.72 5.49 -12.16
N PRO A 249 -2.57 4.48 -11.96
CA PRO A 249 -3.88 4.44 -12.61
C PRO A 249 -4.83 5.44 -11.93
N LYS A 250 -5.64 6.14 -12.73
CA LYS A 250 -6.65 7.06 -12.23
C LYS A 250 -7.79 6.33 -11.52
N ASN A 251 -8.21 5.20 -12.08
CA ASN A 251 -9.31 4.40 -11.54
C ASN A 251 -8.76 3.18 -10.80
N TYR A 252 -9.00 3.15 -9.52
CA TYR A 252 -8.67 2.02 -8.66
C TYR A 252 -9.74 0.94 -8.72
N LEU A 253 -11.00 1.38 -8.68
CA LEU A 253 -12.20 0.55 -8.73
C LEU A 253 -12.98 0.77 -10.04
N LYS A 254 -13.70 -0.25 -10.48
CA LYS A 254 -14.67 -0.08 -11.57
C LYS A 254 -15.74 0.92 -11.19
N THR A 255 -16.23 1.69 -12.15
CA THR A 255 -17.27 2.70 -11.95
C THR A 255 -18.57 2.13 -11.40
N SER A 256 -18.81 0.84 -11.61
CA SER A 256 -19.95 0.10 -11.04
C SER A 256 -19.80 -0.19 -9.54
N SER A 257 -18.62 0.00 -8.96
CA SER A 257 -18.42 -0.18 -7.52
C SER A 257 -19.07 0.95 -6.73
N PRO A 258 -19.78 0.68 -5.64
CA PRO A 258 -20.43 1.71 -4.83
C PRO A 258 -19.44 2.71 -4.21
N TRP A 259 -18.17 2.34 -4.11
CA TRP A 259 -17.09 3.19 -3.55
C TRP A 259 -16.28 3.94 -4.62
N ALA A 260 -16.55 3.69 -5.91
CA ALA A 260 -15.76 4.27 -7.00
C ALA A 260 -15.69 5.79 -6.95
N ASN A 261 -16.82 6.47 -6.72
CA ASN A 261 -16.89 7.93 -6.67
C ASN A 261 -16.02 8.55 -5.57
N ASN A 262 -15.78 7.82 -4.49
CA ASN A 262 -14.97 8.30 -3.36
C ASN A 262 -13.48 7.98 -3.54
N ILE A 263 -13.14 6.92 -4.28
CA ILE A 263 -11.77 6.40 -4.38
C ILE A 263 -11.12 6.80 -5.70
N ASN A 264 -11.82 6.61 -6.83
CA ASN A 264 -11.25 6.90 -8.15
C ASN A 264 -10.94 8.39 -8.32
N GLY A 265 -9.73 8.70 -8.77
CA GLY A 265 -9.25 10.07 -8.92
C GLY A 265 -8.95 10.81 -7.61
N ASN A 266 -9.36 10.26 -6.46
CA ASN A 266 -9.17 10.87 -5.14
C ASN A 266 -8.17 10.12 -4.26
N PHE A 267 -7.67 8.97 -4.70
CA PHE A 267 -6.76 8.14 -3.91
C PHE A 267 -5.39 8.81 -3.71
N TYR A 268 -5.05 9.79 -4.56
CA TYR A 268 -3.74 10.46 -4.56
C TYR A 268 -3.83 11.99 -4.72
N PRO A 269 -4.83 12.70 -4.20
CA PRO A 269 -5.09 14.10 -4.57
C PRO A 269 -3.99 15.08 -4.12
N TRP A 270 -3.08 14.64 -3.26
CA TRP A 270 -2.00 15.45 -2.67
C TRP A 270 -0.59 14.98 -3.09
N LEU A 271 -0.52 13.97 -3.94
CA LEU A 271 0.75 13.47 -4.44
C LEU A 271 0.97 13.99 -5.87
N ASP A 272 2.17 14.48 -6.14
CA ASP A 272 2.58 14.93 -7.48
C ASP A 272 2.91 13.72 -8.37
N TRP A 273 1.92 12.84 -8.52
CA TRP A 273 2.02 11.62 -9.33
C TRP A 273 1.26 11.79 -10.63
N THR A 274 1.82 11.27 -11.71
CA THR A 274 1.16 11.27 -13.01
C THR A 274 0.10 10.18 -13.06
N SER A 275 -1.17 10.56 -13.16
CA SER A 275 -2.26 9.60 -13.29
C SER A 275 -2.63 9.37 -14.75
N ILE A 276 -2.78 8.09 -15.12
CA ILE A 276 -3.24 7.64 -16.42
C ILE A 276 -4.69 7.21 -16.35
N ASN A 277 -5.47 7.64 -17.33
CA ASN A 277 -6.88 7.30 -17.42
C ASN A 277 -7.04 5.86 -17.93
N ASN A 278 -7.21 4.94 -17.02
CA ASN A 278 -7.53 3.54 -17.35
C ASN A 278 -9.05 3.37 -17.44
N VAL A 279 -9.48 2.57 -18.40
CA VAL A 279 -10.90 2.23 -18.57
C VAL A 279 -11.37 1.42 -17.37
N ALA A 280 -12.49 1.83 -16.77
CA ALA A 280 -13.08 1.21 -15.59
C ALA A 280 -14.28 0.32 -15.94
#